data_7402072fec147642ab163836feb10d5d
#
_entry.id   7402072fec147642ab163836feb10d5d
#
_cell.length_a   1.000
_cell.length_b   1.000
_cell.length_c   1.000
_cell.angle_alpha   90.00
_cell.angle_beta   90.00
_cell.angle_gamma   90.00
#
_symmetry.space_group_name_H-M   'P 1'
#
loop_
_entity.id
_entity.type
_entity.pdbx_description
1 polymer ?
#
loop_
_entity_poly.entity_id
_entity_poly.type
_entity_poly.pdbx_seq_one_letter_code
_entity_poly.pdbx_strand_id
1 'polypeptide(L)'
;TDARLVALDARTGAQIWESVIADNSKGFSNSSGPIVAAGTVIVGLAGCARYIPEDCYISAYNADDGALLWQFETIAEMGEPGGDTWGGLDNLFRAGGETWITGSYDPDLKLTYWGTAQQKPWVPVSRHMTIDDVGLYTNSTVAVDTNDGELAWYFQHVPAEALDLDEVFERVLINRGGEKLVYSIGKYGILWKNDRVSGKFRGFKETVFQNAFTHIDPETGEVTYRKDIQTAQLNEWTSACPSSAGGKDWHSMTYHPPSGLIIAPLSQTCLENAAREVALVQGGGGLAASRKFFEMPGTNGNLGKVGAYHADTMEEIWSHQ
;
A
#
# COMPACT_ATOMS: atom_id res chain seq x y z
N THR A 1 -2.73 5.74 17.86
CA THR A 1 -2.68 4.27 17.91
C THR A 1 -3.98 3.62 18.37
N ASP A 2 -4.96 4.39 18.84
CA ASP A 2 -6.25 3.94 19.35
C ASP A 2 -7.42 4.24 18.38
N ALA A 3 -7.11 4.44 17.11
CA ALA A 3 -8.06 4.75 16.05
C ALA A 3 -8.95 5.98 16.35
N ARG A 4 -8.32 7.05 16.84
CA ARG A 4 -8.95 8.33 17.10
C ARG A 4 -8.29 9.46 16.33
N LEU A 5 -9.09 10.45 15.97
CA LEU A 5 -8.67 11.70 15.37
C LEU A 5 -8.99 12.83 16.35
N VAL A 6 -8.01 13.66 16.70
CA VAL A 6 -8.16 14.74 17.69
C VAL A 6 -7.68 16.05 17.07
N ALA A 7 -8.51 17.07 17.14
CA ALA A 7 -8.13 18.45 16.80
C ALA A 7 -7.81 19.25 18.07
N LEU A 8 -6.67 19.92 18.04
CA LEU A 8 -6.19 20.75 19.12
C LEU A 8 -6.01 22.21 18.68
N ASP A 9 -6.33 23.15 19.53
CA ASP A 9 -5.96 24.55 19.32
C ASP A 9 -4.44 24.69 19.34
N ALA A 10 -3.87 25.18 18.24
CA ALA A 10 -2.41 25.24 18.04
C ALA A 10 -1.67 26.16 19.03
N ARG A 11 -2.36 27.08 19.70
CA ARG A 11 -1.76 28.03 20.64
C ARG A 11 -1.84 27.53 22.08
N THR A 12 -2.93 26.84 22.43
CA THR A 12 -3.24 26.47 23.81
C THR A 12 -3.10 24.99 24.08
N GLY A 13 -3.13 24.14 23.03
CA GLY A 13 -3.20 22.70 23.14
C GLY A 13 -4.55 22.16 23.62
N ALA A 14 -5.56 23.05 23.78
CA ALA A 14 -6.89 22.62 24.18
C ALA A 14 -7.56 21.78 23.07
N GLN A 15 -8.21 20.70 23.46
CA GLN A 15 -8.99 19.88 22.53
C GLN A 15 -10.20 20.68 22.00
N ILE A 16 -10.35 20.72 20.68
CA ILE A 16 -11.49 21.33 20.00
C ILE A 16 -12.57 20.28 19.76
N TRP A 17 -12.17 19.16 19.12
CA TRP A 17 -13.05 18.02 18.90
C TRP A 17 -12.25 16.71 18.89
N GLU A 18 -12.96 15.58 19.00
CA GLU A 18 -12.43 14.23 18.89
C GLU A 18 -13.44 13.36 18.15
N SER A 19 -12.93 12.53 17.21
CA SER A 19 -13.73 11.57 16.48
C SER A 19 -13.11 10.18 16.58
N VAL A 20 -13.91 9.16 16.87
CA VAL A 20 -13.48 7.76 16.81
C VAL A 20 -13.52 7.33 15.36
N ILE A 21 -12.37 6.91 14.83
CA ILE A 21 -12.26 6.41 13.46
C ILE A 21 -12.82 5.00 13.39
N ALA A 22 -12.36 4.11 14.27
CA ALA A 22 -12.80 2.72 14.35
C ALA A 22 -12.69 2.17 15.77
N ASP A 23 -13.31 1.01 16.01
CA ASP A 23 -13.27 0.34 17.32
C ASP A 23 -11.92 -0.35 17.57
N ASN A 24 -11.06 0.27 18.35
CA ASN A 24 -9.76 -0.27 18.72
C ASN A 24 -9.83 -1.64 19.43
N SER A 25 -10.92 -1.95 20.13
CA SER A 25 -11.08 -3.26 20.81
C SER A 25 -11.17 -4.43 19.82
N LYS A 26 -11.53 -4.15 18.56
CA LYS A 26 -11.57 -5.13 17.47
C LYS A 26 -10.21 -5.30 16.75
N GLY A 27 -9.21 -4.53 17.15
CA GLY A 27 -7.85 -4.58 16.59
C GLY A 27 -7.51 -3.43 15.66
N PHE A 28 -8.47 -2.56 15.34
CA PHE A 28 -8.21 -1.38 14.51
C PHE A 28 -7.28 -0.40 15.19
N SER A 29 -6.44 0.22 14.39
CA SER A 29 -5.48 1.24 14.83
C SER A 29 -5.28 2.29 13.73
N ASN A 30 -4.61 3.37 14.08
CA ASN A 30 -4.18 4.35 13.12
C ASN A 30 -2.70 4.67 13.32
N SER A 31 -1.91 4.53 12.28
CA SER A 31 -0.49 4.90 12.23
C SER A 31 -0.19 5.93 11.14
N SER A 32 -1.11 6.13 10.19
CA SER A 32 -1.01 7.19 9.20
C SER A 32 -1.25 8.56 9.85
N GLY A 33 -0.48 9.57 9.46
CA GLY A 33 -0.81 10.95 9.77
C GLY A 33 -2.04 11.42 8.98
N PRO A 34 -2.94 12.24 9.55
CA PRO A 34 -4.02 12.84 8.79
C PRO A 34 -3.48 13.88 7.80
N ILE A 35 -4.18 14.05 6.66
CA ILE A 35 -3.96 15.17 5.74
C ILE A 35 -5.17 16.11 5.77
N VAL A 36 -4.92 17.40 5.60
CA VAL A 36 -6.00 18.40 5.49
C VAL A 36 -6.14 18.80 4.02
N ALA A 37 -7.34 18.64 3.48
CA ALA A 37 -7.66 18.88 2.09
C ALA A 37 -9.00 19.64 1.98
N ALA A 38 -8.96 20.90 1.53
CA ALA A 38 -10.17 21.69 1.24
C ALA A 38 -11.22 21.73 2.39
N GLY A 39 -10.75 21.83 3.64
CA GLY A 39 -11.66 21.88 4.82
C GLY A 39 -12.05 20.49 5.37
N THR A 40 -11.52 19.43 4.79
CA THR A 40 -11.65 18.05 5.31
C THR A 40 -10.35 17.54 5.90
N VAL A 41 -10.46 16.64 6.88
CA VAL A 41 -9.33 15.89 7.45
C VAL A 41 -9.47 14.44 7.02
N ILE A 42 -8.53 13.95 6.21
CA ILE A 42 -8.58 12.60 5.63
C ILE A 42 -7.54 11.72 6.30
N VAL A 43 -7.93 10.51 6.66
CA VAL A 43 -7.09 9.58 7.40
C VAL A 43 -7.33 8.14 6.94
N GLY A 44 -6.28 7.33 6.96
CA GLY A 44 -6.36 5.90 6.69
C GLY A 44 -6.59 5.06 7.95
N LEU A 45 -6.74 3.75 7.77
CA LEU A 45 -6.97 2.77 8.83
C LEU A 45 -5.97 1.61 8.73
N ALA A 46 -5.66 1.00 9.86
CA ALA A 46 -4.82 -0.19 9.99
C ALA A 46 -5.45 -1.21 10.97
N GLY A 47 -4.93 -2.44 10.95
CA GLY A 47 -5.42 -3.50 11.82
C GLY A 47 -6.53 -4.35 11.22
N CYS A 48 -6.72 -4.30 9.91
CA CYS A 48 -7.77 -5.00 9.15
C CYS A 48 -7.35 -6.44 8.77
N ALA A 49 -6.76 -7.16 9.70
CA ALA A 49 -6.25 -8.52 9.45
C ALA A 49 -7.22 -9.62 9.93
N ARG A 50 -8.29 -9.27 10.59
CA ARG A 50 -9.24 -10.24 11.17
C ARG A 50 -10.48 -10.36 10.30
N TYR A 51 -11.07 -11.55 10.31
CA TYR A 51 -12.36 -11.84 9.71
C TYR A 51 -13.51 -11.33 10.59
N ILE A 52 -13.83 -10.07 10.42
CA ILE A 52 -14.90 -9.36 11.14
C ILE A 52 -15.77 -8.58 10.16
N PRO A 53 -17.00 -8.19 10.52
CA PRO A 53 -17.89 -7.51 9.59
C PRO A 53 -17.44 -6.13 9.12
N GLU A 54 -16.51 -5.50 9.83
CA GLU A 54 -16.00 -4.18 9.49
C GLU A 54 -14.74 -4.30 8.62
N ASP A 55 -14.72 -3.58 7.52
CA ASP A 55 -13.62 -3.54 6.56
C ASP A 55 -12.62 -2.42 6.82
N CYS A 56 -11.59 -2.36 6.00
CA CYS A 56 -10.62 -1.27 5.97
C CYS A 56 -11.10 -0.15 5.05
N TYR A 57 -10.89 1.09 5.48
CA TYR A 57 -11.31 2.27 4.72
C TYR A 57 -10.36 3.46 4.89
N ILE A 58 -10.50 4.42 3.97
CA ILE A 58 -10.05 5.79 4.08
C ILE A 58 -11.27 6.60 4.50
N SER A 59 -11.15 7.48 5.49
CA SER A 59 -12.26 8.29 5.98
C SER A 59 -11.93 9.77 6.00
N ALA A 60 -12.94 10.60 5.76
CA ALA A 60 -12.85 12.05 5.80
C ALA A 60 -13.79 12.65 6.84
N TYR A 61 -13.29 13.66 7.53
CA TYR A 61 -13.99 14.35 8.60
C TYR A 61 -13.99 15.85 8.33
N ASN A 62 -15.05 16.54 8.74
CA ASN A 62 -15.10 17.99 8.71
C ASN A 62 -14.01 18.56 9.63
N ALA A 63 -13.21 19.51 9.14
CA ALA A 63 -12.09 20.06 9.90
C ALA A 63 -12.54 20.93 11.08
N ASP A 64 -13.75 21.50 11.04
CA ASP A 64 -14.25 22.42 12.08
C ASP A 64 -14.83 21.69 13.30
N ASP A 65 -15.53 20.56 13.07
CA ASP A 65 -16.28 19.87 14.13
C ASP A 65 -16.01 18.35 14.26
N GLY A 66 -15.22 17.77 13.34
CA GLY A 66 -14.87 16.36 13.35
C GLY A 66 -16.00 15.42 12.90
N ALA A 67 -17.08 15.92 12.30
CA ALA A 67 -18.15 15.09 11.76
C ALA A 67 -17.65 14.24 10.59
N LEU A 68 -18.00 12.95 10.56
CA LEU A 68 -17.71 12.06 9.43
C LEU A 68 -18.43 12.57 8.19
N LEU A 69 -17.70 12.70 7.07
CA LEU A 69 -18.22 13.16 5.80
C LEU A 69 -18.42 11.98 4.82
N TRP A 70 -17.39 11.16 4.63
CA TRP A 70 -17.42 9.99 3.76
C TRP A 70 -16.41 8.92 4.20
N GLN A 71 -16.61 7.71 3.70
CA GLN A 71 -15.66 6.59 3.79
C GLN A 71 -15.53 5.95 2.42
N PHE A 72 -14.31 5.56 2.06
CA PHE A 72 -13.98 4.76 0.89
C PHE A 72 -13.41 3.43 1.37
N GLU A 73 -14.09 2.33 1.11
CA GLU A 73 -13.66 0.98 1.46
C GLU A 73 -12.53 0.52 0.53
N THR A 74 -11.42 0.06 1.12
CA THR A 74 -10.24 -0.38 0.37
C THR A 74 -10.30 -1.86 -0.02
N ILE A 75 -11.35 -2.55 0.37
CA ILE A 75 -11.71 -3.92 -0.02
C ILE A 75 -13.05 -3.85 -0.75
N ALA A 76 -13.07 -4.32 -2.01
CA ALA A 76 -14.31 -4.34 -2.78
C ALA A 76 -15.25 -5.42 -2.23
N GLU A 77 -16.47 -5.03 -1.89
CA GLU A 77 -17.50 -5.92 -1.39
C GLU A 77 -18.19 -6.74 -2.50
N MET A 78 -18.84 -7.80 -2.11
CA MET A 78 -19.61 -8.64 -3.03
C MET A 78 -20.77 -7.84 -3.65
N GLY A 79 -20.82 -7.82 -4.98
CA GLY A 79 -21.83 -7.07 -5.74
C GLY A 79 -21.39 -5.66 -6.15
N GLU A 80 -20.25 -5.16 -5.66
CA GLU A 80 -19.66 -3.90 -6.05
C GLU A 80 -18.60 -4.07 -7.16
N PRO A 81 -18.18 -2.99 -7.83
CA PRO A 81 -17.07 -3.03 -8.78
C PRO A 81 -15.79 -3.58 -8.12
N GLY A 82 -15.25 -4.69 -8.66
CA GLY A 82 -14.09 -5.38 -8.11
C GLY A 82 -14.41 -6.47 -7.08
N GLY A 83 -15.65 -6.59 -6.63
CA GLY A 83 -16.06 -7.61 -5.65
C GLY A 83 -15.93 -9.06 -6.13
N ASP A 84 -15.95 -9.28 -7.43
CA ASP A 84 -15.72 -10.58 -8.09
C ASP A 84 -14.25 -11.03 -8.09
N THR A 85 -13.31 -10.13 -7.73
CA THR A 85 -11.87 -10.41 -7.70
C THR A 85 -11.38 -11.11 -6.43
N TRP A 86 -12.27 -11.47 -5.52
CA TRP A 86 -11.98 -12.08 -4.22
C TRP A 86 -12.26 -13.59 -4.16
N GLY A 87 -12.25 -14.30 -5.29
CA GLY A 87 -12.38 -15.76 -5.33
C GLY A 87 -13.70 -16.29 -4.80
N GLY A 88 -14.75 -15.47 -4.80
CA GLY A 88 -16.07 -15.82 -4.25
C GLY A 88 -16.14 -15.87 -2.74
N LEU A 89 -15.12 -15.38 -2.02
CA LEU A 89 -15.17 -15.25 -0.55
C LEU A 89 -16.31 -14.32 -0.13
N ASP A 90 -17.04 -14.73 0.91
CA ASP A 90 -17.96 -13.86 1.63
C ASP A 90 -17.23 -12.63 2.19
N ASN A 91 -17.88 -11.47 2.25
CA ASN A 91 -17.28 -10.22 2.74
C ASN A 91 -16.62 -10.39 4.11
N LEU A 92 -17.23 -11.17 5.01
CA LEU A 92 -16.68 -11.47 6.34
C LEU A 92 -15.24 -12.05 6.30
N PHE A 93 -14.85 -12.72 5.22
CA PHE A 93 -13.56 -13.40 5.10
C PHE A 93 -12.55 -12.64 4.20
N ARG A 94 -12.90 -11.43 3.78
CA ARG A 94 -11.98 -10.54 3.07
C ARG A 94 -11.25 -9.69 4.09
N ALA A 95 -9.92 -9.60 3.99
CA ALA A 95 -9.11 -8.85 4.94
C ALA A 95 -7.84 -8.29 4.27
N GLY A 96 -7.27 -7.24 4.85
CA GLY A 96 -6.13 -6.50 4.32
C GLY A 96 -6.52 -5.09 3.88
N GLY A 97 -5.89 -4.58 2.83
CA GLY A 97 -6.21 -3.27 2.27
C GLY A 97 -5.90 -2.08 3.17
N GLU A 98 -5.13 -2.27 4.23
CA GLU A 98 -4.82 -1.20 5.17
C GLU A 98 -4.13 -0.01 4.50
N THR A 99 -4.35 1.19 5.06
CA THR A 99 -3.77 2.46 4.63
C THR A 99 -2.98 3.09 5.76
N TRP A 100 -1.97 2.35 6.25
CA TRP A 100 -1.18 2.70 7.45
C TRP A 100 -0.09 3.75 7.20
N ILE A 101 0.09 4.23 5.96
CA ILE A 101 0.93 5.39 5.59
C ILE A 101 0.03 6.51 5.08
N THR A 102 0.41 7.75 5.39
CA THR A 102 -0.32 8.96 4.99
C THR A 102 -0.37 9.12 3.47
N GLY A 103 -1.54 9.47 2.96
CA GLY A 103 -1.77 9.81 1.56
C GLY A 103 -1.23 11.17 1.14
N SER A 104 -1.47 11.54 -0.10
CA SER A 104 -1.10 12.85 -0.68
C SER A 104 -2.32 13.52 -1.31
N TYR A 105 -2.32 14.85 -1.42
CA TYR A 105 -3.43 15.64 -1.95
C TYR A 105 -3.00 16.54 -3.10
N ASP A 106 -3.78 16.56 -4.18
CA ASP A 106 -3.67 17.52 -5.30
C ASP A 106 -4.85 18.50 -5.25
N PRO A 107 -4.62 19.78 -4.88
CA PRO A 107 -5.68 20.78 -4.79
C PRO A 107 -6.29 21.18 -6.14
N ASP A 108 -5.55 21.03 -7.23
CA ASP A 108 -6.04 21.36 -8.57
C ASP A 108 -7.04 20.30 -9.09
N LEU A 109 -6.77 19.03 -8.78
CA LEU A 109 -7.60 17.91 -9.19
C LEU A 109 -8.66 17.56 -8.14
N LYS A 110 -8.50 18.06 -6.90
CA LYS A 110 -9.30 17.69 -5.73
C LYS A 110 -9.27 16.18 -5.44
N LEU A 111 -8.16 15.55 -5.74
CA LEU A 111 -7.95 14.12 -5.50
C LEU A 111 -6.97 13.88 -4.36
N THR A 112 -7.27 12.91 -3.53
CA THR A 112 -6.33 12.34 -2.57
C THR A 112 -5.84 10.98 -3.06
N TYR A 113 -4.54 10.69 -2.87
CA TYR A 113 -3.88 9.48 -3.38
C TYR A 113 -3.35 8.67 -2.21
N TRP A 114 -3.76 7.42 -2.15
CA TRP A 114 -3.37 6.51 -1.08
C TRP A 114 -2.80 5.22 -1.64
N GLY A 115 -1.84 4.65 -0.92
CA GLY A 115 -1.43 3.27 -1.11
C GLY A 115 -2.25 2.35 -0.23
N THR A 116 -2.58 1.18 -0.73
CA THR A 116 -3.22 0.13 0.05
C THR A 116 -2.26 -1.04 0.27
N ALA A 117 -2.38 -1.69 1.41
CA ALA A 117 -1.62 -2.89 1.76
C ALA A 117 -2.19 -4.14 1.05
N GLN A 118 -1.47 -5.26 1.16
CA GLN A 118 -1.87 -6.53 0.54
C GLN A 118 -3.08 -7.19 1.20
N GLN A 119 -3.59 -8.26 0.56
CA GLN A 119 -4.60 -9.15 1.14
C GLN A 119 -4.03 -9.88 2.36
N LYS A 120 -4.91 -10.22 3.31
CA LYS A 120 -4.59 -11.04 4.48
C LYS A 120 -5.57 -12.22 4.61
N PRO A 121 -5.06 -13.39 5.03
CA PRO A 121 -3.64 -13.78 5.23
C PRO A 121 -2.75 -13.61 3.99
N TRP A 122 -1.42 -13.51 4.17
CA TRP A 122 -0.50 -13.10 3.11
C TRP A 122 -0.43 -14.05 1.91
N VAL A 123 -0.47 -15.35 2.14
CA VAL A 123 -0.31 -16.34 1.04
C VAL A 123 -1.68 -16.75 0.50
N PRO A 124 -1.89 -16.83 -0.82
CA PRO A 124 -3.18 -17.16 -1.41
C PRO A 124 -3.81 -18.43 -0.83
N VAL A 125 -3.06 -19.52 -0.66
CA VAL A 125 -3.58 -20.77 -0.09
C VAL A 125 -4.08 -20.60 1.37
N SER A 126 -3.47 -19.70 2.16
CA SER A 126 -3.90 -19.42 3.54
C SER A 126 -5.22 -18.64 3.62
N ARG A 127 -5.51 -17.84 2.61
CA ARG A 127 -6.76 -17.06 2.52
C ARG A 127 -7.81 -17.70 1.62
N HIS A 128 -7.60 -18.98 1.22
CA HIS A 128 -8.52 -19.76 0.37
C HIS A 128 -8.77 -19.10 -1.01
N MET A 129 -7.78 -18.44 -1.56
CA MET A 129 -7.78 -17.80 -2.87
C MET A 129 -6.74 -18.44 -3.79
N THR A 130 -6.80 -18.12 -5.07
CA THR A 130 -5.84 -18.52 -6.09
C THR A 130 -5.03 -17.32 -6.60
N ILE A 131 -4.12 -17.56 -7.51
CA ILE A 131 -3.34 -16.49 -8.16
C ILE A 131 -4.17 -15.62 -9.10
N ASP A 132 -5.34 -16.08 -9.51
CA ASP A 132 -6.26 -15.36 -10.39
C ASP A 132 -7.17 -14.41 -9.59
N ASP A 133 -7.21 -14.56 -8.27
CA ASP A 133 -8.04 -13.77 -7.35
C ASP A 133 -7.26 -12.55 -6.86
N VAL A 134 -7.29 -11.49 -7.65
CA VAL A 134 -6.40 -10.32 -7.47
C VAL A 134 -6.75 -9.43 -6.27
N GLY A 135 -7.97 -9.54 -5.72
CA GLY A 135 -8.43 -8.88 -4.50
C GLY A 135 -8.36 -7.36 -4.51
N LEU A 136 -9.24 -6.71 -5.30
CA LEU A 136 -9.30 -5.25 -5.35
C LEU A 136 -9.84 -4.65 -4.03
N TYR A 137 -9.30 -3.53 -3.53
CA TYR A 137 -8.24 -2.67 -4.12
C TYR A 137 -6.91 -2.81 -3.35
N THR A 138 -6.51 -4.02 -2.97
CA THR A 138 -5.24 -4.27 -2.27
C THR A 138 -4.01 -4.02 -3.15
N ASN A 139 -2.86 -3.69 -2.56
CA ASN A 139 -1.57 -3.39 -3.22
C ASN A 139 -1.70 -2.42 -4.41
N SER A 140 -2.51 -1.39 -4.21
CA SER A 140 -2.87 -0.41 -5.24
C SER A 140 -2.48 1.01 -4.86
N THR A 141 -2.40 1.87 -5.86
CA THR A 141 -2.67 3.29 -5.67
C THR A 141 -4.15 3.52 -5.96
N VAL A 142 -4.87 4.10 -5.02
CA VAL A 142 -6.24 4.58 -5.22
C VAL A 142 -6.25 6.11 -5.20
N ALA A 143 -6.98 6.72 -6.14
CA ALA A 143 -7.23 8.16 -6.17
C ALA A 143 -8.71 8.39 -5.89
N VAL A 144 -8.99 9.14 -4.84
CA VAL A 144 -10.34 9.36 -4.30
C VAL A 144 -10.67 10.84 -4.34
N ASP A 145 -11.87 11.21 -4.79
CA ASP A 145 -12.35 12.59 -4.76
C ASP A 145 -12.53 13.05 -3.30
N THR A 146 -11.99 14.22 -2.98
CA THR A 146 -12.00 14.75 -1.62
C THR A 146 -13.36 15.26 -1.17
N ASN A 147 -14.32 15.49 -2.09
CA ASN A 147 -15.63 16.02 -1.75
C ASN A 147 -16.61 14.92 -1.28
N ASP A 148 -16.58 13.75 -1.91
CA ASP A 148 -17.58 12.70 -1.72
C ASP A 148 -17.04 11.31 -1.45
N GLY A 149 -15.71 11.10 -1.60
CA GLY A 149 -15.07 9.81 -1.38
C GLY A 149 -15.17 8.84 -2.57
N GLU A 150 -15.66 9.29 -3.72
CA GLU A 150 -15.78 8.46 -4.90
C GLU A 150 -14.40 8.11 -5.49
N LEU A 151 -14.25 6.86 -5.94
CA LEU A 151 -13.04 6.38 -6.60
C LEU A 151 -12.92 6.99 -8.00
N ALA A 152 -11.93 7.86 -8.21
CA ALA A 152 -11.64 8.42 -9.53
C ALA A 152 -10.89 7.42 -10.43
N TRP A 153 -9.89 6.74 -9.87
CA TRP A 153 -9.14 5.68 -10.54
C TRP A 153 -8.33 4.87 -9.53
N TYR A 154 -7.91 3.68 -9.95
CA TYR A 154 -6.90 2.89 -9.24
C TYR A 154 -5.86 2.32 -10.21
N PHE A 155 -4.70 1.96 -9.68
CA PHE A 155 -3.69 1.14 -10.34
C PHE A 155 -3.19 0.09 -9.34
N GLN A 156 -3.50 -1.19 -9.60
CA GLN A 156 -3.01 -2.29 -8.78
C GLN A 156 -1.58 -2.65 -9.21
N HIS A 157 -0.61 -2.35 -8.34
CA HIS A 157 0.80 -2.59 -8.61
C HIS A 157 1.15 -4.07 -8.59
N VAL A 158 0.57 -4.79 -7.63
CA VAL A 158 0.88 -6.19 -7.36
C VAL A 158 -0.40 -6.95 -7.05
N PRO A 159 -1.04 -7.55 -8.08
CA PRO A 159 -2.22 -8.39 -7.88
C PRO A 159 -1.85 -9.71 -7.18
N ALA A 160 -2.78 -10.30 -6.41
CA ALA A 160 -2.65 -11.59 -5.73
C ALA A 160 -1.34 -11.75 -4.92
N GLU A 161 -0.92 -10.71 -4.23
CA GLU A 161 0.32 -10.64 -3.45
C GLU A 161 0.46 -11.83 -2.48
N ALA A 162 1.68 -12.35 -2.29
CA ALA A 162 1.91 -13.62 -1.60
C ALA A 162 3.05 -13.62 -0.55
N LEU A 163 3.69 -12.45 -0.27
CA LEU A 163 4.93 -12.38 0.51
C LEU A 163 4.92 -11.34 1.64
N ASP A 164 3.82 -10.63 1.87
CA ASP A 164 3.75 -9.44 2.75
C ASP A 164 4.57 -8.25 2.21
N LEU A 165 4.54 -8.05 0.92
CA LEU A 165 5.21 -6.94 0.28
C LEU A 165 4.22 -5.86 -0.13
N ASP A 166 3.92 -4.98 0.83
CA ASP A 166 2.97 -3.88 0.68
C ASP A 166 3.39 -2.83 -0.34
N GLU A 167 2.39 -2.27 -1.04
CA GLU A 167 2.52 -1.06 -1.87
C GLU A 167 1.86 0.18 -1.20
N VAL A 168 1.67 0.17 0.09
CA VAL A 168 0.92 1.15 0.92
C VAL A 168 1.63 2.50 1.10
N PHE A 169 2.88 2.64 0.69
CA PHE A 169 3.75 3.78 1.02
C PHE A 169 3.30 5.09 0.37
N GLU A 170 4.01 6.18 0.69
CA GLU A 170 3.66 7.52 0.25
C GLU A 170 3.62 7.67 -1.28
N ARG A 171 2.74 8.54 -1.74
CA ARG A 171 2.59 8.94 -3.15
C ARG A 171 3.23 10.31 -3.35
N VAL A 172 4.36 10.37 -4.06
CA VAL A 172 5.07 11.63 -4.35
C VAL A 172 4.49 12.26 -5.61
N LEU A 173 3.87 13.42 -5.47
CA LEU A 173 3.22 14.14 -6.56
C LEU A 173 4.20 15.12 -7.20
N ILE A 174 4.46 14.98 -8.50
CA ILE A 174 5.42 15.80 -9.23
C ILE A 174 4.75 16.40 -10.47
N ASN A 175 4.83 17.72 -10.63
CA ASN A 175 4.49 18.40 -11.88
C ASN A 175 5.79 18.65 -12.65
N ARG A 176 5.92 18.04 -13.84
CA ARG A 176 7.13 18.15 -14.64
C ARG A 176 6.84 18.02 -16.14
N GLY A 177 7.44 18.90 -16.96
CA GLY A 177 7.26 18.84 -18.41
C GLY A 177 5.82 19.07 -18.89
N GLY A 178 4.96 19.69 -18.07
CA GLY A 178 3.53 19.85 -18.35
C GLY A 178 2.67 18.65 -17.95
N GLU A 179 3.28 17.58 -17.44
CA GLU A 179 2.59 16.39 -16.94
C GLU A 179 2.38 16.46 -15.42
N LYS A 180 1.27 15.91 -14.95
CA LYS A 180 0.98 15.65 -13.56
C LYS A 180 1.25 14.17 -13.28
N LEU A 181 2.28 13.88 -12.48
CA LEU A 181 2.78 12.53 -12.25
C LEU A 181 2.67 12.16 -10.77
N VAL A 182 2.49 10.87 -10.49
CA VAL A 182 2.58 10.28 -9.16
C VAL A 182 3.60 9.14 -9.17
N TYR A 183 4.45 9.14 -8.15
CA TYR A 183 5.50 8.12 -7.94
C TYR A 183 5.28 7.41 -6.63
N SER A 184 5.57 6.11 -6.62
CA SER A 184 5.57 5.29 -5.41
C SER A 184 6.67 4.24 -5.47
N ILE A 185 7.12 3.78 -4.30
CA ILE A 185 7.96 2.59 -4.14
C ILE A 185 7.39 1.81 -2.97
N GLY A 186 7.12 0.53 -3.18
CA GLY A 186 6.74 -0.40 -2.13
C GLY A 186 7.85 -1.37 -1.73
N LYS A 187 7.49 -2.39 -0.97
CA LYS A 187 8.43 -3.40 -0.47
C LYS A 187 9.08 -4.23 -1.58
N TYR A 188 8.47 -4.31 -2.77
CA TYR A 188 9.11 -4.92 -3.95
C TYR A 188 10.31 -4.12 -4.46
N GLY A 189 10.47 -2.87 -4.00
CA GLY A 189 11.57 -2.01 -4.46
C GLY A 189 11.42 -1.58 -5.92
N ILE A 190 10.20 -1.49 -6.40
CA ILE A 190 9.90 -0.98 -7.73
C ILE A 190 9.49 0.48 -7.61
N LEU A 191 10.21 1.38 -8.27
CA LEU A 191 9.77 2.76 -8.45
C LEU A 191 8.74 2.78 -9.59
N TRP A 192 7.49 3.01 -9.23
CA TRP A 192 6.37 3.14 -10.16
C TRP A 192 6.15 4.60 -10.55
N LYS A 193 5.76 4.84 -11.79
CA LYS A 193 5.41 6.14 -12.33
C LYS A 193 4.07 6.04 -13.04
N ASN A 194 3.08 6.82 -12.58
CA ASN A 194 1.75 6.86 -13.17
C ASN A 194 1.34 8.31 -13.49
N ASP A 195 0.47 8.46 -14.47
CA ASP A 195 -0.26 9.69 -14.73
C ASP A 195 -1.21 9.96 -13.55
N ARG A 196 -1.08 11.13 -12.92
CA ARG A 196 -1.82 11.46 -11.71
C ARG A 196 -3.30 11.76 -11.95
N VAL A 197 -3.67 12.11 -13.19
CA VAL A 197 -5.06 12.43 -13.56
C VAL A 197 -5.86 11.16 -13.82
N SER A 198 -5.26 10.16 -14.46
CA SER A 198 -5.95 8.99 -15.00
C SER A 198 -5.50 7.65 -14.42
N GLY A 199 -4.45 7.62 -13.61
CA GLY A 199 -3.84 6.38 -13.12
C GLY A 199 -3.01 5.63 -14.17
N LYS A 200 -2.99 6.09 -15.43
CA LYS A 200 -2.32 5.38 -16.51
C LYS A 200 -0.84 5.18 -16.21
N PHE A 201 -0.37 3.95 -16.35
CA PHE A 201 1.04 3.59 -16.21
C PHE A 201 1.94 4.40 -17.17
N ARG A 202 3.10 4.83 -16.67
CA ARG A 202 4.10 5.63 -17.41
C ARG A 202 5.50 5.05 -17.35
N GLY A 203 5.72 4.03 -16.53
CA GLY A 203 6.99 3.34 -16.44
C GLY A 203 7.32 2.84 -15.04
N PHE A 204 8.41 2.08 -14.95
CA PHE A 204 8.93 1.55 -13.70
C PHE A 204 10.46 1.47 -13.68
N LYS A 205 11.03 1.31 -12.49
CA LYS A 205 12.45 1.02 -12.28
C LYS A 205 12.64 0.13 -11.07
N GLU A 206 13.36 -0.97 -11.23
CA GLU A 206 13.85 -1.76 -10.09
C GLU A 206 14.94 -0.97 -9.36
N THR A 207 14.74 -0.73 -8.06
CA THR A 207 15.65 0.07 -7.22
C THR A 207 16.59 -0.79 -6.38
N VAL A 208 16.20 -2.03 -6.14
CA VAL A 208 16.99 -3.09 -5.50
C VAL A 208 16.84 -4.38 -6.31
N PHE A 209 17.65 -5.38 -6.04
CA PHE A 209 17.49 -6.69 -6.66
C PHE A 209 16.14 -7.31 -6.27
N GLN A 210 15.42 -7.81 -7.25
CA GLN A 210 14.19 -8.58 -7.04
C GLN A 210 14.22 -9.87 -7.87
N ASN A 211 13.58 -10.92 -7.35
CA ASN A 211 13.36 -12.19 -8.05
C ASN A 211 11.97 -12.77 -7.80
N ALA A 212 11.06 -11.96 -7.29
CA ALA A 212 9.66 -12.35 -7.11
C ALA A 212 8.90 -12.33 -8.44
N PHE A 213 9.22 -11.38 -9.31
CA PHE A 213 8.68 -11.30 -10.66
C PHE A 213 9.65 -11.85 -11.69
N THR A 214 9.14 -12.59 -12.66
CA THR A 214 9.88 -13.03 -13.85
C THR A 214 9.82 -11.99 -14.98
N HIS A 215 8.80 -11.14 -14.95
CA HIS A 215 8.59 -10.08 -15.94
C HIS A 215 7.72 -8.97 -15.36
N ILE A 216 8.00 -7.74 -15.78
CA ILE A 216 7.13 -6.58 -15.62
C ILE A 216 6.94 -6.00 -17.03
N ASP A 217 5.71 -5.91 -17.49
CA ASP A 217 5.41 -5.39 -18.82
C ASP A 217 5.74 -3.90 -18.90
N PRO A 218 6.60 -3.47 -19.83
CA PRO A 218 7.06 -2.07 -19.90
C PRO A 218 5.99 -1.09 -20.42
N GLU A 219 4.89 -1.57 -20.98
CA GLU A 219 3.81 -0.73 -21.51
C GLU A 219 2.63 -0.61 -20.54
N THR A 220 2.37 -1.67 -19.79
CA THR A 220 1.21 -1.74 -18.89
C THR A 220 1.56 -1.72 -17.42
N GLY A 221 2.77 -2.14 -17.05
CA GLY A 221 3.20 -2.33 -15.66
C GLY A 221 2.70 -3.65 -15.05
N GLU A 222 2.04 -4.51 -15.83
CA GLU A 222 1.60 -5.82 -15.35
C GLU A 222 2.79 -6.69 -14.94
N VAL A 223 2.68 -7.30 -13.77
CA VAL A 223 3.70 -8.18 -13.20
C VAL A 223 3.38 -9.64 -13.45
N THR A 224 4.40 -10.42 -13.81
CA THR A 224 4.32 -11.88 -13.85
C THR A 224 5.11 -12.45 -12.70
N TYR A 225 4.42 -13.02 -11.73
CA TYR A 225 5.05 -13.68 -10.59
C TYR A 225 5.84 -14.92 -10.98
N ARG A 226 6.84 -15.21 -10.19
CA ARG A 226 7.47 -16.53 -10.17
C ARG A 226 6.46 -17.56 -9.63
N LYS A 227 6.21 -18.61 -10.43
CA LYS A 227 5.11 -19.54 -10.23
C LYS A 227 5.16 -20.26 -8.87
N ASP A 228 6.34 -20.64 -8.39
CA ASP A 228 6.53 -21.33 -7.10
C ASP A 228 6.07 -20.50 -5.90
N ILE A 229 6.15 -19.14 -5.98
CA ILE A 229 5.66 -18.25 -4.95
C ILE A 229 4.13 -18.26 -4.89
N GLN A 230 3.49 -18.11 -6.04
CA GLN A 230 2.03 -18.01 -6.12
C GLN A 230 1.30 -19.33 -5.83
N THR A 231 1.93 -20.46 -6.18
CA THR A 231 1.32 -21.80 -6.02
C THR A 231 1.83 -22.55 -4.79
N ALA A 232 2.58 -21.88 -3.91
CA ALA A 232 3.10 -22.46 -2.68
C ALA A 232 1.97 -23.07 -1.83
N GLN A 233 2.19 -24.28 -1.36
CA GLN A 233 1.25 -25.00 -0.53
C GLN A 233 1.49 -24.70 0.96
N LEU A 234 0.56 -25.12 1.82
CA LEU A 234 0.72 -24.98 3.26
C LEU A 234 2.01 -25.66 3.72
N ASN A 235 2.81 -24.93 4.54
CA ASN A 235 4.11 -25.32 5.07
C ASN A 235 5.22 -25.51 4.02
N GLU A 236 4.99 -25.17 2.78
CA GLU A 236 6.01 -25.14 1.73
C GLU A 236 6.82 -23.83 1.83
N TRP A 237 8.15 -23.97 1.94
CA TRP A 237 9.05 -22.82 2.00
C TRP A 237 9.42 -22.35 0.61
N THR A 238 9.16 -21.07 0.34
CA THR A 238 9.61 -20.35 -0.86
C THR A 238 10.55 -19.24 -0.47
N SER A 239 11.53 -18.94 -1.33
CA SER A 239 12.52 -17.89 -1.11
C SER A 239 12.37 -16.77 -2.12
N ALA A 240 12.37 -15.53 -1.69
CA ALA A 240 12.23 -14.36 -2.55
C ALA A 240 13.06 -13.15 -2.06
N CYS A 241 13.40 -12.28 -2.98
CA CYS A 241 13.93 -10.95 -2.75
C CYS A 241 13.03 -9.92 -3.46
N PRO A 242 12.79 -8.73 -2.87
CA PRO A 242 13.13 -8.34 -1.50
C PRO A 242 12.32 -9.08 -0.44
N SER A 243 12.65 -8.86 0.83
CA SER A 243 11.87 -9.34 1.97
C SER A 243 10.73 -8.38 2.32
N SER A 244 9.87 -8.76 3.27
CA SER A 244 8.86 -7.88 3.85
C SER A 244 9.42 -6.71 4.68
N ALA A 245 10.74 -6.65 4.86
CA ALA A 245 11.48 -5.50 5.39
C ALA A 245 12.45 -4.93 4.34
N GLY A 246 12.42 -5.43 3.10
CA GLY A 246 13.28 -5.03 2.00
C GLY A 246 12.59 -4.06 1.04
N GLY A 247 13.29 -3.73 -0.04
CA GLY A 247 12.83 -2.69 -0.96
C GLY A 247 12.70 -1.34 -0.27
N LYS A 248 11.52 -0.75 -0.25
CA LYS A 248 11.23 0.43 0.55
C LYS A 248 10.24 0.07 1.67
N ASP A 249 10.50 0.56 2.86
CA ASP A 249 9.61 0.39 4.01
C ASP A 249 9.29 1.78 4.63
N TRP A 250 9.18 1.92 5.94
CA TRP A 250 8.71 3.11 6.67
C TRP A 250 9.41 4.43 6.32
N HIS A 251 10.67 4.40 5.92
CA HIS A 251 11.46 5.59 5.64
C HIS A 251 10.97 6.28 4.37
N SER A 252 10.56 7.54 4.50
CA SER A 252 9.98 8.30 3.39
C SER A 252 11.02 8.64 2.32
N MET A 253 10.62 8.52 1.05
CA MET A 253 11.38 9.09 -0.06
C MET A 253 11.07 10.59 -0.20
N THR A 254 11.91 11.30 -0.91
CA THR A 254 11.74 12.74 -1.17
C THR A 254 12.05 13.10 -2.62
N TYR A 255 11.44 14.19 -3.10
CA TYR A 255 11.76 14.78 -4.39
C TYR A 255 12.53 16.09 -4.20
N HIS A 256 13.63 16.27 -4.92
CA HIS A 256 14.42 17.49 -4.94
C HIS A 256 14.21 18.24 -6.27
N PRO A 257 13.33 19.25 -6.33
CA PRO A 257 12.95 19.93 -7.57
C PRO A 257 14.11 20.51 -8.37
N PRO A 258 15.14 21.16 -7.74
CA PRO A 258 16.23 21.76 -8.50
C PRO A 258 17.05 20.75 -9.30
N SER A 259 17.24 19.51 -8.81
CA SER A 259 17.96 18.46 -9.55
C SER A 259 17.04 17.51 -10.31
N GLY A 260 15.72 17.53 -10.06
CA GLY A 260 14.79 16.59 -10.63
C GLY A 260 14.95 15.15 -10.11
N LEU A 261 15.54 14.98 -8.92
CA LEU A 261 15.83 13.67 -8.36
C LEU A 261 14.80 13.24 -7.31
N ILE A 262 14.38 11.99 -7.38
CA ILE A 262 13.71 11.26 -6.32
C ILE A 262 14.78 10.53 -5.53
N ILE A 263 14.85 10.76 -4.22
CA ILE A 263 15.83 10.14 -3.33
C ILE A 263 15.09 9.21 -2.39
N ALA A 264 15.45 7.93 -2.41
CA ALA A 264 14.78 6.87 -1.68
C ALA A 264 15.73 6.10 -0.77
N PRO A 265 15.43 5.97 0.53
CA PRO A 265 16.07 5.01 1.40
C PRO A 265 15.50 3.61 1.12
N LEU A 266 16.37 2.63 0.95
CA LEU A 266 16.03 1.28 0.51
C LEU A 266 16.67 0.25 1.44
N SER A 267 16.03 -0.90 1.58
CA SER A 267 16.53 -2.05 2.34
C SER A 267 16.84 -3.22 1.38
N GLN A 268 17.94 -3.92 1.66
CA GLN A 268 18.49 -4.96 0.80
C GLN A 268 18.50 -6.30 1.54
N THR A 269 17.33 -6.80 1.88
CA THR A 269 17.12 -8.10 2.52
C THR A 269 16.17 -8.97 1.72
N CYS A 270 16.28 -10.29 1.90
CA CYS A 270 15.43 -11.31 1.29
C CYS A 270 14.71 -12.12 2.36
N LEU A 271 13.75 -12.94 1.99
CA LEU A 271 13.03 -13.81 2.92
C LEU A 271 12.84 -15.22 2.38
N GLU A 272 12.73 -16.17 3.31
CA GLU A 272 11.99 -17.41 3.12
C GLU A 272 10.63 -17.26 3.79
N ASN A 273 9.58 -17.71 3.12
CA ASN A 273 8.19 -17.63 3.56
C ASN A 273 7.51 -18.99 3.43
N ALA A 274 6.70 -19.37 4.42
CA ALA A 274 5.89 -20.58 4.37
C ALA A 274 4.47 -20.30 4.89
N ALA A 275 3.48 -20.61 4.07
CA ALA A 275 2.07 -20.46 4.39
C ALA A 275 1.64 -21.33 5.58
N ARG A 276 0.75 -20.83 6.42
CA ARG A 276 0.06 -21.57 7.48
C ARG A 276 -1.44 -21.61 7.21
N GLU A 277 -2.06 -22.69 7.65
CA GLU A 277 -3.51 -22.83 7.53
C GLU A 277 -4.26 -21.78 8.38
N VAL A 278 -5.34 -21.23 7.82
CA VAL A 278 -6.27 -20.34 8.50
C VAL A 278 -7.69 -20.81 8.21
N ALA A 279 -8.47 -21.03 9.27
CA ALA A 279 -9.87 -21.39 9.14
C ALA A 279 -10.71 -20.15 8.78
N LEU A 280 -11.70 -20.33 7.91
CA LEU A 280 -12.72 -19.31 7.60
C LEU A 280 -13.76 -19.29 8.73
N VAL A 281 -13.42 -18.63 9.83
CA VAL A 281 -14.29 -18.44 11.00
C VAL A 281 -14.25 -16.98 11.42
N GLN A 282 -15.38 -16.46 11.86
CA GLN A 282 -15.48 -15.10 12.39
C GLN A 282 -14.50 -14.88 13.56
N GLY A 283 -13.76 -13.78 13.54
CA GLY A 283 -12.69 -13.47 14.50
C GLY A 283 -11.35 -14.15 14.18
N GLY A 284 -11.30 -15.03 13.18
CA GLY A 284 -10.09 -15.62 12.63
C GLY A 284 -9.28 -14.64 11.77
N GLY A 285 -8.60 -15.16 10.75
CA GLY A 285 -7.72 -14.35 9.90
C GLY A 285 -6.31 -14.21 10.46
N GLY A 286 -5.68 -13.07 10.23
CA GLY A 286 -4.33 -12.77 10.67
C GLY A 286 -3.28 -12.86 9.55
N LEU A 287 -2.01 -13.03 9.92
CA LEU A 287 -0.88 -12.95 8.99
C LEU A 287 -0.56 -14.29 8.33
N ALA A 288 -0.62 -15.38 9.10
CA ALA A 288 -0.56 -16.78 8.69
C ALA A 288 0.63 -17.19 7.81
N ALA A 289 1.82 -16.73 8.15
CA ALA A 289 3.05 -17.22 7.55
C ALA A 289 4.19 -17.35 8.56
N SER A 290 5.10 -18.28 8.30
CA SER A 290 6.41 -18.36 8.95
C SER A 290 7.44 -17.71 8.05
N ARG A 291 8.37 -16.93 8.62
CA ARG A 291 9.35 -16.16 7.85
C ARG A 291 10.75 -16.28 8.42
N LYS A 292 11.74 -16.23 7.56
CA LYS A 292 13.15 -16.06 7.90
C LYS A 292 13.73 -15.01 6.96
N PHE A 293 14.62 -14.17 7.45
CA PHE A 293 15.29 -13.12 6.69
C PHE A 293 16.75 -13.48 6.46
N PHE A 294 17.26 -13.06 5.31
CA PHE A 294 18.67 -13.23 4.95
C PHE A 294 19.15 -12.07 4.07
N GLU A 295 20.46 -11.96 3.93
CA GLU A 295 21.10 -10.92 3.16
C GLU A 295 20.76 -11.05 1.65
N MET A 296 20.50 -9.92 1.00
CA MET A 296 20.29 -9.87 -0.45
C MET A 296 21.61 -10.17 -1.19
N PRO A 297 21.60 -10.97 -2.27
CA PRO A 297 22.81 -11.28 -3.02
C PRO A 297 23.52 -10.01 -3.54
N GLY A 298 24.85 -9.99 -3.41
CA GLY A 298 25.70 -8.92 -3.94
C GLY A 298 25.83 -7.68 -3.05
N THR A 299 25.28 -7.68 -1.84
CA THR A 299 25.32 -6.52 -0.93
C THR A 299 26.58 -6.48 -0.05
N ASN A 300 27.30 -7.59 0.08
CA ASN A 300 28.52 -7.70 0.89
C ASN A 300 28.34 -7.20 2.34
N GLY A 301 27.20 -7.51 2.96
CA GLY A 301 26.86 -7.10 4.32
C GLY A 301 26.17 -5.73 4.42
N ASN A 302 26.03 -4.98 3.34
CA ASN A 302 25.33 -3.70 3.34
C ASN A 302 23.81 -3.94 3.16
N LEU A 303 23.06 -3.86 4.26
CA LEU A 303 21.62 -4.11 4.25
C LEU A 303 20.79 -2.88 3.88
N GLY A 304 21.40 -1.70 3.81
CA GLY A 304 20.78 -0.43 3.45
C GLY A 304 21.35 0.16 2.17
N LYS A 305 20.53 0.88 1.44
CA LYS A 305 20.90 1.66 0.25
C LYS A 305 20.15 2.98 0.26
N VAL A 306 20.80 4.08 -0.09
CA VAL A 306 20.13 5.32 -0.50
C VAL A 306 20.35 5.48 -2.00
N GLY A 307 19.28 5.51 -2.77
CA GLY A 307 19.33 5.68 -4.23
C GLY A 307 18.70 7.00 -4.67
N ALA A 308 19.27 7.64 -5.68
CA ALA A 308 18.71 8.83 -6.30
C ALA A 308 18.39 8.56 -7.78
N TYR A 309 17.14 8.78 -8.15
CA TYR A 309 16.57 8.44 -9.45
C TYR A 309 16.07 9.69 -10.15
N HIS A 310 16.39 9.87 -11.42
CA HIS A 310 15.90 11.01 -12.19
C HIS A 310 14.39 10.85 -12.48
N ALA A 311 13.59 11.85 -12.13
CA ALA A 311 12.13 11.73 -12.23
C ALA A 311 11.62 11.48 -13.67
N ASP A 312 12.26 12.02 -14.70
CA ASP A 312 11.81 11.81 -16.09
C ASP A 312 12.20 10.42 -16.61
N THR A 313 13.48 10.04 -16.49
CA THR A 313 14.03 8.80 -17.07
C THR A 313 13.96 7.60 -16.13
N MET A 314 13.77 7.83 -14.84
CA MET A 314 13.86 6.86 -13.73
C MET A 314 15.24 6.15 -13.64
N GLU A 315 16.26 6.66 -14.30
CA GLU A 315 17.63 6.17 -14.19
C GLU A 315 18.20 6.47 -12.81
N GLU A 316 18.92 5.52 -12.23
CA GLU A 316 19.72 5.73 -11.04
C GLU A 316 20.91 6.62 -11.36
N ILE A 317 20.98 7.80 -10.76
CA ILE A 317 22.05 8.78 -10.98
C ILE A 317 23.20 8.53 -10.02
N TRP A 318 22.88 8.19 -8.78
CA TRP A 318 23.85 7.76 -7.77
C TRP A 318 23.18 6.91 -6.70
N SER A 319 23.96 6.10 -6.04
CA SER A 319 23.55 5.40 -4.82
C SER A 319 24.70 5.28 -3.85
N HIS A 320 24.34 5.03 -2.58
CA HIS A 320 25.27 4.76 -1.48
C HIS A 320 24.72 3.60 -0.64
N GLN A 321 25.61 2.69 -0.27
CA GLN A 321 25.32 1.53 0.58
C GLN A 321 26.06 1.63 1.91
#